data_35f3717471d67898d2d5ac60643a9141
#
_entry.id   35f3717471d67898d2d5ac60643a9141
#
_cell.length_a   1.000
_cell.length_b   1.000
_cell.length_c   1.000
_cell.angle_alpha   90.00
_cell.angle_beta   90.00
_cell.angle_gamma   90.00
#
_symmetry.space_group_name_H-M   'P 1'
#
loop_
_entity.id
_entity.type
_entity.pdbx_description
1 polymer ?
#
loop_
_entity_poly.entity_id
_entity_poly.type
_entity_poly.pdbx_seq_one_letter_code
_entity_poly.pdbx_strand_id
1 'polypeptide(L)'
;EEFTYDAILSGGRTLFENVAWYRPKPLVARQNPWISPQAICLSDIRQDEIAPGVELGRKALQVLGLQTGMAHMEWYRSDKNGEAIFGEVGARAPGGRLSHGMNLSCDGDVFKLWAEAITSGETSQSMEKRYNAALIFKRATGPGRTITRIEGLERILAECGDNIPVVDLVSVGETRRDWTQVVTGDGWMVARHMDLGSTLGIANRLAQDVRILCDG
;
A
#
# COMPACT_ATOMS: atom_id res chain seq x y z
N GLU A 1 7.77 11.31 8.53
CA GLU A 1 6.85 10.40 7.82
C GLU A 1 7.59 9.15 7.37
N GLU A 2 6.86 8.09 7.00
CA GLU A 2 7.44 6.80 6.61
C GLU A 2 6.87 6.37 5.25
N PHE A 3 7.78 5.94 4.37
CA PHE A 3 7.50 5.62 2.98
C PHE A 3 8.21 4.33 2.56
N THR A 4 7.75 3.74 1.46
CA THR A 4 8.52 2.73 0.72
C THR A 4 9.08 3.32 -0.56
N TYR A 5 10.09 2.66 -1.10
CA TYR A 5 10.48 2.74 -2.50
C TYR A 5 10.61 1.32 -3.01
N ASP A 6 9.83 1.00 -4.03
CA ASP A 6 9.80 -0.32 -4.64
C ASP A 6 10.23 -0.19 -6.09
N ALA A 7 11.07 -1.10 -6.56
CA ALA A 7 11.55 -1.08 -7.94
C ALA A 7 11.65 -2.47 -8.54
N ILE A 8 11.42 -2.56 -9.86
CA ILE A 8 11.70 -3.74 -10.67
C ILE A 8 12.76 -3.37 -11.69
N LEU A 9 13.88 -4.12 -11.68
CA LEU A 9 15.02 -3.90 -12.55
C LEU A 9 15.26 -5.07 -13.48
N SER A 10 15.84 -4.79 -14.64
CA SER A 10 16.40 -5.79 -15.55
C SER A 10 17.68 -5.27 -16.18
N GLY A 11 18.79 -5.99 -16.01
CA GLY A 11 20.12 -5.61 -16.51
C GLY A 11 20.58 -4.23 -16.04
N GLY A 12 20.25 -3.84 -14.80
CA GLY A 12 20.56 -2.53 -14.24
C GLY A 12 19.60 -1.40 -14.67
N ARG A 13 18.68 -1.67 -15.60
CA ARG A 13 17.67 -0.71 -16.05
C ARG A 13 16.41 -0.85 -15.18
N THR A 14 15.93 0.26 -14.65
CA THR A 14 14.66 0.31 -13.91
C THR A 14 13.49 0.24 -14.88
N LEU A 15 12.61 -0.76 -14.71
CA LEU A 15 11.40 -0.96 -15.50
C LEU A 15 10.16 -0.38 -14.81
N PHE A 16 10.16 -0.33 -13.48
CA PHE A 16 9.05 0.19 -12.69
C PHE A 16 9.56 0.75 -11.36
N GLU A 17 8.92 1.81 -10.91
CA GLU A 17 9.16 2.41 -9.60
C GLU A 17 7.84 2.74 -8.92
N ASN A 18 7.80 2.56 -7.62
CA ASN A 18 6.67 2.93 -6.77
C ASN A 18 7.17 3.58 -5.49
N VAL A 19 6.40 4.52 -4.99
CA VAL A 19 6.49 5.00 -3.61
C VAL A 19 5.14 4.79 -2.97
N ALA A 20 5.13 4.18 -1.78
CA ALA A 20 3.95 4.13 -0.95
C ALA A 20 4.17 4.90 0.35
N TRP A 21 3.15 5.64 0.77
CA TRP A 21 3.13 6.42 1.99
C TRP A 21 2.31 5.69 3.06
N TYR A 22 2.92 5.43 4.21
CA TYR A 22 2.23 4.82 5.35
C TYR A 22 1.50 5.85 6.21
N ARG A 23 0.25 5.59 6.55
CA ARG A 23 -0.60 6.45 7.38
C ARG A 23 -1.43 5.62 8.38
N PRO A 24 -1.25 5.85 9.68
CA PRO A 24 -0.05 6.45 10.30
C PRO A 24 1.18 5.55 10.09
N LYS A 25 2.33 5.97 10.63
CA LYS A 25 3.54 5.13 10.66
C LYS A 25 3.19 3.73 11.18
N PRO A 26 3.72 2.63 10.59
CA PRO A 26 3.38 1.25 10.96
C PRO A 26 3.49 0.97 12.46
N LEU A 27 4.50 1.50 13.14
CA LEU A 27 4.65 1.34 14.59
C LEU A 27 3.48 1.94 15.37
N VAL A 28 3.00 3.13 14.97
CA VAL A 28 1.83 3.78 15.61
C VAL A 28 0.57 2.92 15.39
N ALA A 29 0.35 2.43 14.19
CA ALA A 29 -0.78 1.56 13.88
C ALA A 29 -0.71 0.22 14.63
N ARG A 30 0.50 -0.31 14.85
CA ARG A 30 0.71 -1.55 15.62
C ARG A 30 0.45 -1.38 17.10
N GLN A 31 0.76 -0.22 17.67
CA GLN A 31 0.50 0.09 19.08
C GLN A 31 -0.97 0.45 19.36
N ASN A 32 -1.74 0.79 18.33
CA ASN A 32 -3.11 1.28 18.44
C ASN A 32 -4.07 0.42 17.58
N PRO A 33 -4.58 -0.71 18.12
CA PRO A 33 -5.37 -1.67 17.36
C PRO A 33 -6.68 -1.12 16.77
N TRP A 34 -7.19 0.00 17.29
CA TRP A 34 -8.38 0.70 16.79
C TRP A 34 -8.12 1.56 15.54
N ILE A 35 -6.85 1.81 15.20
CA ILE A 35 -6.50 2.53 13.99
C ILE A 35 -6.52 1.58 12.79
N SER A 36 -7.15 1.99 11.72
CA SER A 36 -7.08 1.31 10.42
C SER A 36 -5.84 1.80 9.66
N PRO A 37 -4.75 1.00 9.55
CA PRO A 37 -3.57 1.39 8.80
C PRO A 37 -3.88 1.61 7.34
N GLN A 38 -3.16 2.54 6.72
CA GLN A 38 -3.26 2.82 5.30
C GLN A 38 -1.87 2.78 4.66
N ALA A 39 -1.80 2.27 3.42
CA ALA A 39 -0.62 2.37 2.57
C ALA A 39 -1.06 2.94 1.21
N ILE A 40 -0.53 4.09 0.82
CA ILE A 40 -0.97 4.82 -0.37
C ILE A 40 0.12 4.76 -1.44
N CYS A 41 -0.08 3.97 -2.51
CA CYS A 41 0.75 4.02 -3.71
C CYS A 41 0.50 5.34 -4.43
N LEU A 42 1.53 6.18 -4.53
CA LEU A 42 1.44 7.50 -5.13
C LEU A 42 1.54 7.41 -6.65
N SER A 43 0.70 8.16 -7.37
CA SER A 43 0.75 8.25 -8.84
C SER A 43 1.96 9.07 -9.31
N ASP A 44 2.25 10.18 -8.65
CA ASP A 44 3.41 11.02 -8.95
C ASP A 44 4.48 10.87 -7.87
N ILE A 45 5.61 10.26 -8.25
CA ILE A 45 6.78 10.04 -7.39
C ILE A 45 7.88 11.09 -7.63
N ARG A 46 7.61 12.11 -8.48
CA ARG A 46 8.58 13.17 -8.83
C ARG A 46 8.35 14.46 -8.03
N GLN A 47 7.32 14.49 -7.18
CA GLN A 47 7.07 15.62 -6.29
C GLN A 47 8.30 15.92 -5.44
N ASP A 48 8.62 17.19 -5.22
CA ASP A 48 9.80 17.65 -4.49
C ASP A 48 9.97 17.00 -3.12
N GLU A 49 8.85 16.68 -2.49
CA GLU A 49 8.80 16.02 -1.17
C GLU A 49 9.13 14.51 -1.22
N ILE A 50 9.00 13.88 -2.38
CA ILE A 50 9.13 12.44 -2.59
C ILE A 50 10.41 12.09 -3.35
N ALA A 51 10.84 12.95 -4.27
CA ALA A 51 12.00 12.75 -5.12
C ALA A 51 13.29 12.38 -4.35
N PRO A 52 13.62 12.98 -3.18
CA PRO A 52 14.81 12.58 -2.42
C PRO A 52 14.79 11.10 -1.97
N GLY A 53 13.61 10.54 -1.63
CA GLY A 53 13.46 9.14 -1.30
C GLY A 53 13.64 8.21 -2.50
N VAL A 54 13.16 8.63 -3.68
CA VAL A 54 13.37 7.90 -4.93
C VAL A 54 14.86 7.86 -5.29
N GLU A 55 15.55 8.99 -5.20
CA GLU A 55 17.00 9.08 -5.45
C GLU A 55 17.81 8.23 -4.48
N LEU A 56 17.44 8.27 -3.18
CA LEU A 56 18.02 7.41 -2.16
C LEU A 56 17.87 5.93 -2.51
N GLY A 57 16.67 5.53 -2.94
CA GLY A 57 16.36 4.15 -3.33
C GLY A 57 17.18 3.70 -4.53
N ARG A 58 17.22 4.50 -5.61
CA ARG A 58 18.06 4.22 -6.79
C ARG A 58 19.53 4.05 -6.43
N LYS A 59 20.05 4.95 -5.60
CA LYS A 59 21.44 4.88 -5.13
C LYS A 59 21.70 3.65 -4.26
N ALA A 60 20.77 3.30 -3.37
CA ALA A 60 20.90 2.10 -2.53
C ALA A 60 20.97 0.83 -3.39
N LEU A 61 20.08 0.68 -4.38
CA LEU A 61 20.07 -0.48 -5.27
C LEU A 61 21.35 -0.54 -6.13
N GLN A 62 21.84 0.59 -6.59
CA GLN A 62 23.10 0.67 -7.34
C GLN A 62 24.29 0.22 -6.48
N VAL A 63 24.42 0.72 -5.24
CA VAL A 63 25.53 0.37 -4.33
C VAL A 63 25.48 -1.11 -3.95
N LEU A 64 24.27 -1.67 -3.77
CA LEU A 64 24.09 -3.08 -3.47
C LEU A 64 24.24 -4.00 -4.69
N GLY A 65 24.40 -3.44 -5.88
CA GLY A 65 24.64 -4.19 -7.12
C GLY A 65 23.41 -4.97 -7.62
N LEU A 66 22.20 -4.59 -7.26
CA LEU A 66 21.00 -5.25 -7.76
C LEU A 66 20.82 -4.94 -9.25
N GLN A 67 21.04 -5.94 -10.09
CA GLN A 67 20.93 -5.81 -11.54
C GLN A 67 19.54 -6.22 -12.06
N THR A 68 18.98 -7.29 -11.56
CA THR A 68 17.69 -7.82 -12.01
C THR A 68 16.89 -8.36 -10.84
N GLY A 69 15.62 -8.01 -10.79
CA GLY A 69 14.71 -8.47 -9.74
C GLY A 69 13.82 -7.35 -9.20
N MET A 70 13.13 -7.66 -8.12
CA MET A 70 12.29 -6.71 -7.39
C MET A 70 12.93 -6.36 -6.05
N ALA A 71 12.89 -5.08 -5.71
CA ALA A 71 13.36 -4.57 -4.42
C ALA A 71 12.26 -3.80 -3.71
N HIS A 72 12.31 -3.87 -2.39
CA HIS A 72 11.48 -3.12 -1.46
C HIS A 72 12.37 -2.43 -0.43
N MET A 73 12.32 -1.11 -0.37
CA MET A 73 13.07 -0.29 0.57
C MET A 73 12.08 0.52 1.44
N GLU A 74 12.35 0.60 2.72
CA GLU A 74 11.67 1.53 3.63
C GLU A 74 12.58 2.72 3.90
N TRP A 75 11.99 3.92 3.90
CA TRP A 75 12.70 5.17 4.16
C TRP A 75 11.82 6.16 4.91
N TYR A 76 12.45 7.12 5.54
CA TYR A 76 11.79 8.14 6.35
C TYR A 76 12.07 9.52 5.80
N ARG A 77 11.04 10.38 5.78
CA ARG A 77 11.21 11.82 5.56
C ARG A 77 11.32 12.51 6.92
N SER A 78 12.43 13.23 7.11
CA SER A 78 12.66 14.02 8.31
C SER A 78 11.68 15.19 8.41
N ASP A 79 11.02 15.32 9.55
CA ASP A 79 10.11 16.46 9.82
C ASP A 79 10.88 17.77 10.02
N LYS A 80 12.21 17.73 10.20
CA LYS A 80 13.04 18.91 10.48
C LYS A 80 13.48 19.62 9.19
N ASN A 81 13.88 18.87 8.19
CA ASN A 81 14.55 19.40 6.99
C ASN A 81 14.13 18.75 5.69
N GLY A 82 13.18 17.82 5.72
CA GLY A 82 12.69 17.11 4.55
C GLY A 82 13.64 16.05 3.98
N GLU A 83 14.80 15.80 4.61
CA GLU A 83 15.78 14.82 4.14
C GLU A 83 15.21 13.41 4.13
N ALA A 84 15.59 12.64 3.10
CA ALA A 84 15.31 11.20 3.04
C ALA A 84 16.35 10.43 3.86
N ILE A 85 15.87 9.62 4.80
CA ILE A 85 16.67 8.80 5.69
C ILE A 85 16.43 7.34 5.34
N PHE A 86 17.48 6.59 5.05
CA PHE A 86 17.42 5.17 4.76
C PHE A 86 16.95 4.39 5.99
N GLY A 87 16.02 3.46 5.78
CA GLY A 87 15.55 2.49 6.76
C GLY A 87 16.17 1.12 6.51
N GLU A 88 15.54 0.34 5.67
CA GLU A 88 16.01 -0.99 5.26
C GLU A 88 15.70 -1.23 3.79
N VAL A 89 16.36 -2.24 3.18
CA VAL A 89 16.06 -2.69 1.82
C VAL A 89 16.19 -4.20 1.72
N GLY A 90 15.28 -4.81 0.95
CA GLY A 90 15.30 -6.23 0.64
C GLY A 90 15.07 -6.48 -0.85
N ALA A 91 15.81 -7.44 -1.42
CA ALA A 91 15.58 -7.93 -2.78
C ALA A 91 14.40 -8.92 -2.79
N ARG A 92 13.19 -8.41 -2.64
CA ARG A 92 11.95 -9.16 -2.54
C ARG A 92 10.75 -8.30 -2.95
N ALA A 93 9.61 -8.95 -3.16
CA ALA A 93 8.33 -8.25 -3.24
C ALA A 93 7.94 -7.66 -1.87
N PRO A 94 7.21 -6.52 -1.83
CA PRO A 94 6.66 -5.96 -0.60
C PRO A 94 5.58 -6.84 -0.01
N GLY A 95 5.39 -6.72 1.31
CA GLY A 95 4.29 -7.35 2.04
C GLY A 95 2.98 -6.55 1.98
N GLY A 96 2.03 -6.92 2.85
CA GLY A 96 0.84 -6.10 3.14
C GLY A 96 -0.03 -5.76 1.93
N ARG A 97 -0.15 -6.63 0.95
CA ARG A 97 -0.93 -6.36 -0.28
C ARG A 97 -0.44 -5.17 -1.12
N LEU A 98 0.75 -4.63 -0.85
CA LEU A 98 1.25 -3.43 -1.53
C LEU A 98 1.36 -3.62 -3.05
N SER A 99 1.72 -4.84 -3.51
CA SER A 99 1.72 -5.19 -4.94
C SER A 99 0.35 -5.01 -5.60
N HIS A 100 -0.75 -5.24 -4.89
CA HIS A 100 -2.10 -4.97 -5.40
C HIS A 100 -2.36 -3.47 -5.56
N GLY A 101 -1.88 -2.67 -4.60
CA GLY A 101 -1.92 -1.21 -4.71
C GLY A 101 -1.14 -0.70 -5.92
N MET A 102 0.05 -1.26 -6.16
CA MET A 102 0.84 -0.96 -7.36
C MET A 102 0.09 -1.31 -8.64
N ASN A 103 -0.50 -2.50 -8.73
CA ASN A 103 -1.30 -2.92 -9.88
C ASN A 103 -2.45 -1.94 -10.15
N LEU A 104 -3.17 -1.55 -9.10
CA LEU A 104 -4.27 -0.59 -9.19
C LEU A 104 -3.81 0.85 -9.48
N SER A 105 -2.56 1.19 -9.22
CA SER A 105 -2.03 2.51 -9.55
C SER A 105 -1.71 2.70 -11.03
N CYS A 106 -1.48 1.62 -11.79
CA CYS A 106 -1.07 1.63 -13.19
C CYS A 106 -1.92 0.77 -14.12
N ASP A 107 -2.97 0.09 -13.63
CA ASP A 107 -3.76 -0.91 -14.37
C ASP A 107 -2.88 -2.01 -14.99
N GLY A 108 -1.81 -2.39 -14.30
CA GLY A 108 -0.83 -3.39 -14.73
C GLY A 108 -0.70 -4.54 -13.73
N ASP A 109 0.25 -5.44 -14.00
CA ASP A 109 0.58 -6.57 -13.14
C ASP A 109 2.09 -6.58 -12.83
N VAL A 110 2.46 -6.16 -11.62
CA VAL A 110 3.87 -6.09 -11.17
C VAL A 110 4.51 -7.48 -11.07
N PHE A 111 3.75 -8.55 -10.82
CA PHE A 111 4.30 -9.90 -10.80
C PHE A 111 4.60 -10.41 -12.20
N LYS A 112 3.73 -10.12 -13.16
CA LYS A 112 3.99 -10.40 -14.58
C LYS A 112 5.22 -9.61 -15.04
N LEU A 113 5.29 -8.30 -14.73
CA LEU A 113 6.45 -7.47 -15.05
C LEU A 113 7.74 -8.04 -14.43
N TRP A 114 7.68 -8.48 -13.17
CA TRP A 114 8.84 -9.06 -12.49
C TRP A 114 9.30 -10.36 -13.17
N ALA A 115 8.35 -11.23 -13.54
CA ALA A 115 8.67 -12.45 -14.30
C ALA A 115 9.30 -12.12 -15.67
N GLU A 116 8.76 -11.16 -16.40
CA GLU A 116 9.30 -10.67 -17.68
C GLU A 116 10.70 -10.05 -17.51
N ALA A 117 10.93 -9.28 -16.46
CA ALA A 117 12.24 -8.70 -16.14
C ALA A 117 13.33 -9.75 -15.95
N ILE A 118 12.98 -10.89 -15.32
CA ILE A 118 13.93 -11.99 -15.04
C ILE A 118 14.15 -12.85 -16.29
N THR A 119 13.15 -13.04 -17.13
CA THR A 119 13.20 -14.00 -18.25
C THR A 119 13.64 -13.38 -19.56
N SER A 120 13.01 -12.28 -19.99
CA SER A 120 13.28 -11.63 -21.28
C SER A 120 13.98 -10.29 -21.19
N GLY A 121 13.92 -9.65 -20.02
CA GLY A 121 14.45 -8.28 -19.84
C GLY A 121 13.58 -7.17 -20.43
N GLU A 122 12.43 -7.51 -20.99
CA GLU A 122 11.50 -6.59 -21.64
C GLU A 122 10.12 -6.67 -20.95
N THR A 123 9.30 -5.64 -21.11
CA THR A 123 7.92 -5.64 -20.63
C THR A 123 6.93 -5.62 -21.77
N SER A 124 5.87 -6.42 -21.66
CA SER A 124 4.76 -6.49 -22.62
C SER A 124 3.58 -5.57 -22.25
N GLN A 125 3.68 -4.83 -21.14
CA GLN A 125 2.59 -4.01 -20.62
C GLN A 125 3.05 -2.61 -20.27
N SER A 126 2.13 -1.63 -20.34
CA SER A 126 2.36 -0.30 -19.79
C SER A 126 2.25 -0.34 -18.26
N MET A 127 3.25 0.24 -17.60
CA MET A 127 3.28 0.41 -16.15
C MET A 127 3.21 1.89 -15.76
N GLU A 128 2.58 2.70 -16.61
CA GLU A 128 2.38 4.13 -16.35
C GLU A 128 1.43 4.32 -15.18
N LYS A 129 1.90 5.02 -14.16
CA LYS A 129 1.09 5.33 -12.97
C LYS A 129 0.08 6.42 -13.28
N ARG A 130 -1.20 6.10 -13.11
CA ARG A 130 -2.33 6.99 -13.39
C ARG A 130 -3.11 7.37 -12.15
N TYR A 131 -3.08 6.50 -11.14
CA TYR A 131 -3.93 6.63 -9.97
C TYR A 131 -3.11 6.57 -8.68
N ASN A 132 -3.57 7.31 -7.69
CA ASN A 132 -3.21 7.03 -6.32
C ASN A 132 -4.09 5.88 -5.83
N ALA A 133 -3.51 4.86 -5.21
CA ALA A 133 -4.23 3.70 -4.70
C ALA A 133 -3.92 3.53 -3.21
N ALA A 134 -4.91 3.80 -2.38
CA ALA A 134 -4.80 3.65 -0.93
C ALA A 134 -5.36 2.30 -0.50
N LEU A 135 -4.55 1.48 0.13
CA LEU A 135 -4.96 0.26 0.82
C LEU A 135 -5.33 0.61 2.25
N ILE A 136 -6.48 0.18 2.70
CA ILE A 136 -6.99 0.39 4.06
C ILE A 136 -7.20 -0.96 4.72
N PHE A 137 -6.48 -1.22 5.83
CA PHE A 137 -6.57 -2.48 6.56
C PHE A 137 -7.54 -2.34 7.71
N LYS A 138 -8.43 -3.31 7.87
CA LYS A 138 -9.47 -3.30 8.91
C LYS A 138 -9.19 -4.30 10.00
N ARG A 139 -9.56 -3.93 11.22
CA ARG A 139 -9.52 -4.79 12.39
C ARG A 139 -10.87 -4.76 13.07
N ALA A 140 -11.43 -5.93 13.37
CA ALA A 140 -12.65 -6.04 14.10
C ALA A 140 -12.47 -5.59 15.55
N THR A 141 -13.49 -4.92 16.08
CA THR A 141 -13.54 -4.42 17.45
C THR A 141 -14.68 -5.06 18.24
N GLY A 142 -14.62 -4.99 19.56
CA GLY A 142 -15.60 -5.59 20.46
C GLY A 142 -15.07 -6.83 21.18
N PRO A 143 -15.82 -7.34 22.19
CA PRO A 143 -15.39 -8.42 23.08
C PRO A 143 -15.50 -9.82 22.44
N GLY A 144 -16.36 -9.97 21.44
CA GLY A 144 -16.63 -11.27 20.80
C GLY A 144 -15.53 -11.74 19.88
N ARG A 145 -15.64 -12.99 19.43
CA ARG A 145 -14.74 -13.60 18.44
C ARG A 145 -15.35 -13.72 17.06
N THR A 146 -16.68 -13.69 16.98
CA THR A 146 -17.42 -13.80 15.73
C THR A 146 -17.83 -12.41 15.26
N ILE A 147 -17.63 -12.12 13.98
CA ILE A 147 -18.07 -10.87 13.37
C ILE A 147 -19.60 -10.89 13.31
N THR A 148 -20.24 -9.92 13.95
CA THR A 148 -21.70 -9.82 14.04
C THR A 148 -22.29 -8.84 13.06
N ARG A 149 -21.53 -7.77 12.68
CA ARG A 149 -21.97 -6.78 11.71
C ARG A 149 -20.81 -5.96 11.14
N ILE A 150 -21.04 -5.41 9.95
CA ILE A 150 -20.18 -4.44 9.29
C ILE A 150 -21.03 -3.18 9.08
N GLU A 151 -20.61 -2.06 9.67
CA GLU A 151 -21.32 -0.80 9.59
C GLU A 151 -20.62 0.19 8.65
N GLY A 152 -21.39 1.08 8.03
CA GLY A 152 -20.90 2.22 7.23
C GLY A 152 -20.50 1.89 5.81
N LEU A 153 -20.23 0.63 5.47
CA LEU A 153 -19.73 0.20 4.16
C LEU A 153 -20.71 0.52 3.03
N GLU A 154 -21.96 0.11 3.15
CA GLU A 154 -22.97 0.28 2.11
C GLU A 154 -23.18 1.73 1.73
N ARG A 155 -23.21 2.64 2.71
CA ARG A 155 -23.34 4.08 2.48
C ARG A 155 -22.15 4.61 1.65
N ILE A 156 -20.92 4.24 2.01
CA ILE A 156 -19.73 4.71 1.30
C ILE A 156 -19.66 4.13 -0.12
N LEU A 157 -20.05 2.87 -0.30
CA LEU A 157 -20.13 2.26 -1.63
C LEU A 157 -21.19 2.93 -2.51
N ALA A 158 -22.33 3.32 -1.95
CA ALA A 158 -23.36 4.05 -2.69
C ALA A 158 -22.88 5.44 -3.18
N GLU A 159 -22.00 6.09 -2.41
CA GLU A 159 -21.49 7.43 -2.73
C GLU A 159 -20.21 7.44 -3.55
N CYS A 160 -19.32 6.46 -3.35
CA CYS A 160 -17.95 6.45 -3.90
C CYS A 160 -17.57 5.10 -4.53
N GLY A 161 -18.49 4.18 -4.80
CA GLY A 161 -18.23 2.79 -5.21
C GLY A 161 -17.32 2.66 -6.43
N ASP A 162 -17.46 3.55 -7.42
CA ASP A 162 -16.61 3.56 -8.63
C ASP A 162 -15.11 3.77 -8.32
N ASN A 163 -14.81 4.37 -7.16
CA ASN A 163 -13.46 4.63 -6.68
C ASN A 163 -12.99 3.60 -5.61
N ILE A 164 -13.76 2.53 -5.40
CA ILE A 164 -13.46 1.47 -4.41
C ILE A 164 -13.40 0.11 -5.13
N PRO A 165 -12.32 -0.15 -5.88
CA PRO A 165 -12.22 -1.37 -6.71
C PRO A 165 -12.07 -2.67 -5.92
N VAL A 166 -11.76 -2.59 -4.63
CA VAL A 166 -11.57 -3.77 -3.77
C VAL A 166 -12.26 -3.58 -2.43
N VAL A 167 -13.05 -4.57 -2.06
CA VAL A 167 -13.60 -4.78 -0.72
C VAL A 167 -13.43 -6.27 -0.39
N ASP A 168 -12.44 -6.59 0.44
CA ASP A 168 -12.13 -7.96 0.88
C ASP A 168 -12.12 -7.98 2.41
N LEU A 169 -13.29 -8.13 3.00
CA LEU A 169 -13.52 -8.16 4.44
C LEU A 169 -13.99 -9.55 4.87
N VAL A 170 -13.61 -9.97 6.08
CA VAL A 170 -14.13 -11.19 6.70
C VAL A 170 -15.64 -11.04 6.86
N SER A 171 -16.40 -12.06 6.50
CA SER A 171 -17.86 -12.02 6.45
C SER A 171 -18.50 -12.03 7.85
N VAL A 172 -19.72 -11.52 7.94
CA VAL A 172 -20.56 -11.68 9.14
C VAL A 172 -20.82 -13.17 9.37
N GLY A 173 -20.68 -13.60 10.62
CA GLY A 173 -20.77 -15.00 11.04
C GLY A 173 -19.42 -15.72 11.11
N GLU A 174 -18.36 -15.16 10.54
CA GLU A 174 -17.02 -15.74 10.61
C GLU A 174 -16.23 -15.26 11.83
N THR A 175 -15.19 -16.03 12.17
CA THR A 175 -14.28 -15.67 13.28
C THR A 175 -13.31 -14.58 12.85
N ARG A 176 -13.19 -13.53 13.68
CA ARG A 176 -12.17 -12.48 13.50
C ARG A 176 -10.76 -13.07 13.49
N ARG A 177 -9.89 -12.49 12.70
CA ARG A 177 -8.49 -12.88 12.61
C ARG A 177 -7.68 -12.29 13.76
N ASP A 178 -6.58 -12.94 14.09
CA ASP A 178 -5.57 -12.36 14.97
C ASP A 178 -4.70 -11.38 14.16
N TRP A 179 -4.98 -10.09 14.26
CA TRP A 179 -4.26 -9.06 13.55
C TRP A 179 -2.78 -8.94 13.96
N THR A 180 -2.37 -9.56 15.08
CA THR A 180 -0.95 -9.63 15.47
C THR A 180 -0.18 -10.62 14.60
N GLN A 181 -0.87 -11.59 14.01
CA GLN A 181 -0.34 -12.61 13.12
C GLN A 181 -0.62 -12.30 11.64
N VAL A 182 -1.73 -11.63 11.37
CA VAL A 182 -2.19 -11.33 9.99
C VAL A 182 -2.14 -9.83 9.73
N VAL A 183 -1.18 -9.37 8.94
CA VAL A 183 -0.96 -7.95 8.64
C VAL A 183 -2.21 -7.25 8.11
N THR A 184 -3.01 -7.93 7.30
CA THR A 184 -4.26 -7.40 6.74
C THR A 184 -5.43 -7.38 7.75
N GLY A 185 -5.23 -7.93 8.96
CA GLY A 185 -6.28 -8.03 9.96
C GLY A 185 -7.52 -8.76 9.45
N ASP A 186 -8.69 -8.21 9.71
CA ASP A 186 -9.99 -8.77 9.31
C ASP A 186 -10.41 -8.35 7.89
N GLY A 187 -9.47 -7.85 7.12
CA GLY A 187 -9.66 -7.55 5.72
C GLY A 187 -9.08 -6.21 5.30
N TRP A 188 -9.29 -5.89 4.04
CA TRP A 188 -8.74 -4.70 3.44
C TRP A 188 -9.66 -4.18 2.33
N MET A 189 -9.52 -2.88 2.06
CA MET A 189 -10.23 -2.19 0.98
C MET A 189 -9.25 -1.30 0.23
N VAL A 190 -9.61 -0.90 -0.98
CA VAL A 190 -8.80 0.06 -1.75
C VAL A 190 -9.66 1.24 -2.16
N ALA A 191 -9.16 2.45 -1.90
CA ALA A 191 -9.63 3.68 -2.52
C ALA A 191 -8.68 4.07 -3.66
N ARG A 192 -9.23 4.41 -4.83
CA ARG A 192 -8.45 4.71 -6.03
C ARG A 192 -8.99 5.94 -6.73
N HIS A 193 -8.13 6.94 -6.98
CA HIS A 193 -8.49 8.13 -7.76
C HIS A 193 -7.23 8.78 -8.39
N MET A 194 -7.38 9.54 -9.48
CA MET A 194 -6.26 10.26 -10.09
C MET A 194 -5.75 11.37 -9.16
N ASP A 195 -6.67 12.10 -8.50
CA ASP A 195 -6.36 13.12 -7.52
C ASP A 195 -6.05 12.50 -6.14
N LEU A 196 -4.92 12.89 -5.54
CA LEU A 196 -4.50 12.40 -4.22
C LEU A 196 -5.46 12.84 -3.11
N GLY A 197 -5.94 14.08 -3.14
CA GLY A 197 -6.89 14.59 -2.14
C GLY A 197 -8.18 13.76 -2.10
N SER A 198 -8.74 13.46 -3.26
CA SER A 198 -9.91 12.58 -3.41
C SER A 198 -9.64 11.17 -2.90
N THR A 199 -8.48 10.59 -3.26
CA THR A 199 -8.07 9.27 -2.74
C THR A 199 -8.01 9.25 -1.22
N LEU A 200 -7.37 10.26 -0.61
CA LEU A 200 -7.25 10.39 0.84
C LEU A 200 -8.60 10.62 1.52
N GLY A 201 -9.49 11.41 0.91
CA GLY A 201 -10.85 11.63 1.41
C GLY A 201 -11.64 10.32 1.52
N ILE A 202 -11.65 9.51 0.45
CA ILE A 202 -12.32 8.22 0.43
C ILE A 202 -11.63 7.24 1.41
N ALA A 203 -10.30 7.18 1.41
CA ALA A 203 -9.54 6.30 2.30
C ALA A 203 -9.79 6.60 3.79
N ASN A 204 -9.87 7.87 4.17
CA ASN A 204 -10.18 8.29 5.53
C ASN A 204 -11.60 7.85 5.94
N ARG A 205 -12.58 8.00 5.05
CA ARG A 205 -13.94 7.52 5.30
C ARG A 205 -13.99 6.00 5.48
N LEU A 206 -13.32 5.24 4.60
CA LEU A 206 -13.21 3.79 4.75
C LEU A 206 -12.52 3.38 6.06
N ALA A 207 -11.50 4.12 6.47
CA ALA A 207 -10.77 3.87 7.70
C ALA A 207 -11.61 4.15 8.95
N GLN A 208 -12.36 5.26 8.97
CA GLN A 208 -13.04 5.78 10.16
C GLN A 208 -14.50 5.31 10.27
N ASP A 209 -15.24 5.33 9.15
CA ASP A 209 -16.68 5.09 9.17
C ASP A 209 -17.05 3.62 8.97
N VAL A 210 -16.21 2.82 8.26
CA VAL A 210 -16.42 1.36 8.20
C VAL A 210 -15.95 0.73 9.49
N ARG A 211 -16.85 0.03 10.19
CA ARG A 211 -16.56 -0.68 11.43
C ARG A 211 -16.94 -2.16 11.31
N ILE A 212 -16.02 -3.04 11.68
CA ILE A 212 -16.27 -4.48 11.82
C ILE A 212 -16.43 -4.77 13.30
N LEU A 213 -17.57 -5.31 13.70
CA LEU A 213 -17.94 -5.47 15.09
C LEU A 213 -18.13 -6.94 15.46
N CYS A 214 -17.63 -7.27 16.67
CA CYS A 214 -17.79 -8.57 17.31
C CYS A 214 -18.48 -8.35 18.65
N ASP A 215 -19.81 -8.49 18.68
CA ASP A 215 -20.58 -8.43 19.93
C ASP A 215 -20.37 -9.73 20.71
N GLY A 216 -20.41 -9.66 22.04
CA GLY A 216 -20.30 -10.80 22.94
C GLY A 216 -21.60 -11.56 23.08
#